data_c12b828fa5ea4a7ca6da0b21fc0936e2
#
_entry.id   c12b828fa5ea4a7ca6da0b21fc0936e2
#
_cell.length_a   1.000
_cell.length_b   1.000
_cell.length_c   1.000
_cell.angle_alpha   90.00
_cell.angle_beta   90.00
_cell.angle_gamma   90.00
#
_symmetry.space_group_name_H-M   'P 1'
#
loop_
_entity.id
_entity.type
_entity.pdbx_description
1 polymer ?
#
loop_
_entity_poly.entity_id
_entity_poly.type
_entity_poly.pdbx_seq_one_letter_code
_entity_poly.pdbx_strand_id
1 'polypeptide(L)'
;MIYGIIADVHGNLEALECVLERLASADEIVCLGDMVGYGPNPNECVQKLREAGVICIAGNHDRAATGDLDTQWFNEHAKKAIDWTVTHLTEDNARYLKALPLTLEFEDFQVVHGSLRQPLEEYILNLSDALPTFARMTLPVCFIGHSHQPFCLAKKKDGNYDGKTLTDGDEFLVDDYEQAIINVGGVGQPRDGDPRACFGIYNSSNKLFSLRRTAYDIAAVQEKMKASGLPQKLIDRLARGT
;
A
#
# COMPACT_ATOMS: atom_id res chain seq x y z
N MET A 1 8.92 -13.79 -13.75
CA MET A 1 9.36 -13.31 -12.44
C MET A 1 8.19 -13.33 -11.45
N ILE A 2 8.49 -13.51 -10.18
CA ILE A 2 7.52 -13.46 -9.08
C ILE A 2 7.75 -12.14 -8.32
N TYR A 3 6.74 -11.29 -8.32
CA TYR A 3 6.76 -10.00 -7.60
C TYR A 3 5.93 -10.08 -6.33
N GLY A 4 6.50 -9.66 -5.19
CA GLY A 4 5.74 -9.29 -3.99
C GLY A 4 5.26 -7.85 -4.12
N ILE A 5 3.95 -7.61 -3.97
CA ILE A 5 3.37 -6.26 -4.08
C ILE A 5 2.79 -5.88 -2.73
N ILE A 6 3.30 -4.82 -2.11
CA ILE A 6 2.88 -4.33 -0.79
C ILE A 6 2.53 -2.84 -0.84
N ALA A 7 1.67 -2.39 0.07
CA ALA A 7 1.29 -0.98 0.22
C ALA A 7 0.96 -0.66 1.67
N ASP A 8 0.96 0.61 2.02
CA ASP A 8 0.35 1.12 3.26
C ASP A 8 0.92 0.45 4.52
N VAL A 9 2.26 0.46 4.63
CA VAL A 9 3.01 -0.13 5.77
C VAL A 9 2.79 0.67 7.05
N HIS A 10 2.70 1.99 6.92
CA HIS A 10 2.32 2.90 7.99
C HIS A 10 3.08 2.71 9.31
N GLY A 11 4.40 2.56 9.27
CA GLY A 11 5.22 2.44 10.46
C GLY A 11 4.88 1.23 11.36
N ASN A 12 4.23 0.20 10.80
CA ASN A 12 3.90 -1.05 11.50
C ASN A 12 4.98 -2.11 11.19
N LEU A 13 6.02 -2.10 12.00
CA LEU A 13 7.19 -2.96 11.79
C LEU A 13 6.84 -4.44 11.91
N GLU A 14 6.04 -4.82 12.90
CA GLU A 14 5.63 -6.20 13.13
C GLU A 14 4.88 -6.79 11.92
N ALA A 15 3.97 -6.01 11.32
CA ALA A 15 3.26 -6.42 10.13
C ALA A 15 4.20 -6.52 8.92
N LEU A 16 5.09 -5.54 8.75
CA LEU A 16 6.06 -5.53 7.66
C LEU A 16 7.00 -6.74 7.72
N GLU A 17 7.54 -7.06 8.89
CA GLU A 17 8.44 -8.20 9.06
C GLU A 17 7.77 -9.53 8.68
N CYS A 18 6.55 -9.76 9.18
CA CYS A 18 5.77 -10.94 8.82
C CYS A 18 5.49 -11.03 7.31
N VAL A 19 5.22 -9.90 6.65
CA VAL A 19 4.98 -9.89 5.20
C VAL A 19 6.27 -10.16 4.42
N LEU A 20 7.39 -9.54 4.79
CA LEU A 20 8.69 -9.78 4.14
C LEU A 20 9.13 -11.24 4.26
N GLU A 21 8.90 -11.90 5.41
CA GLU A 21 9.13 -13.34 5.57
C GLU A 21 8.30 -14.18 4.59
N ARG A 22 7.03 -13.83 4.37
CA ARG A 22 6.15 -14.50 3.40
C ARG A 22 6.57 -14.27 1.96
N LEU A 23 7.23 -13.15 1.69
CA LEU A 23 7.72 -12.78 0.36
C LEU A 23 9.19 -13.16 0.12
N ALA A 24 9.82 -13.92 1.01
CA ALA A 24 11.24 -14.30 0.90
C ALA A 24 11.59 -15.10 -0.40
N SER A 25 10.60 -15.70 -1.06
CA SER A 25 10.76 -16.39 -2.34
C SER A 25 10.41 -15.55 -3.57
N ALA A 26 10.00 -14.30 -3.39
CA ALA A 26 9.77 -13.38 -4.50
C ALA A 26 11.11 -12.97 -5.13
N ASP A 27 11.14 -12.82 -6.46
CA ASP A 27 12.32 -12.33 -7.17
C ASP A 27 12.57 -10.85 -6.88
N GLU A 28 11.48 -10.07 -6.78
CA GLU A 28 11.48 -8.64 -6.42
C GLU A 28 10.27 -8.30 -5.54
N ILE A 29 10.43 -7.29 -4.68
CA ILE A 29 9.33 -6.74 -3.88
C ILE A 29 9.14 -5.28 -4.25
N VAL A 30 7.88 -4.86 -4.47
CA VAL A 30 7.50 -3.49 -4.81
C VAL A 30 6.56 -2.94 -3.74
N CYS A 31 6.92 -1.78 -3.17
CA CYS A 31 6.11 -1.05 -2.18
C CYS A 31 5.45 0.16 -2.85
N LEU A 32 4.12 0.20 -2.79
CA LEU A 32 3.29 1.23 -3.43
C LEU A 32 3.13 2.50 -2.58
N GLY A 33 4.04 2.75 -1.64
CA GLY A 33 4.03 3.94 -0.80
C GLY A 33 3.34 3.76 0.56
N ASP A 34 3.26 4.87 1.28
CA ASP A 34 2.79 4.97 2.65
C ASP A 34 3.58 4.05 3.61
N MET A 35 4.90 4.18 3.55
CA MET A 35 5.82 3.47 4.46
C MET A 35 5.70 3.99 5.88
N VAL A 36 5.40 5.28 6.05
CA VAL A 36 5.31 5.98 7.34
C VAL A 36 3.90 6.51 7.64
N GLY A 37 3.73 7.16 8.78
CA GLY A 37 2.43 7.64 9.27
C GLY A 37 1.68 6.55 10.06
N TYR A 38 0.74 6.95 10.88
CA TYR A 38 -0.09 6.15 11.78
C TYR A 38 0.66 5.34 12.85
N GLY A 39 1.62 4.50 12.46
CA GLY A 39 2.28 3.54 13.33
C GLY A 39 3.55 4.07 14.02
N PRO A 40 4.09 3.31 14.98
CA PRO A 40 5.11 3.80 15.92
C PRO A 40 6.56 3.63 15.43
N ASN A 41 6.80 2.93 14.31
CA ASN A 41 8.14 2.58 13.83
C ASN A 41 8.45 3.12 12.42
N PRO A 42 8.35 4.46 12.17
CA PRO A 42 8.55 5.01 10.84
C PRO A 42 9.97 4.78 10.30
N ASN A 43 11.00 4.96 11.14
CA ASN A 43 12.39 4.81 10.70
C ASN A 43 12.75 3.36 10.43
N GLU A 44 12.34 2.48 11.32
CA GLU A 44 12.62 1.04 11.23
C GLU A 44 11.96 0.44 9.98
N CYS A 45 10.73 0.85 9.65
CA CYS A 45 10.06 0.40 8.44
C CYS A 45 10.79 0.87 7.17
N VAL A 46 11.18 2.15 7.09
CA VAL A 46 11.95 2.67 5.95
C VAL A 46 13.28 1.95 5.82
N GLN A 47 14.02 1.78 6.92
CA GLN A 47 15.31 1.07 6.92
C GLN A 47 15.15 -0.38 6.48
N LYS A 48 14.15 -1.09 7.01
CA LYS A 48 13.89 -2.50 6.67
C LYS A 48 13.59 -2.68 5.18
N LEU A 49 12.78 -1.80 4.58
CA LEU A 49 12.49 -1.82 3.15
C LEU A 49 13.75 -1.55 2.31
N ARG A 50 14.57 -0.58 2.72
CA ARG A 50 15.84 -0.27 2.04
C ARG A 50 16.84 -1.43 2.13
N GLU A 51 17.00 -2.03 3.32
CA GLU A 51 17.90 -3.18 3.55
C GLU A 51 17.47 -4.42 2.77
N ALA A 52 16.15 -4.63 2.63
CA ALA A 52 15.59 -5.73 1.84
C ALA A 52 15.62 -5.46 0.32
N GLY A 53 16.12 -4.30 -0.13
CA GLY A 53 16.20 -3.96 -1.56
C GLY A 53 14.82 -3.76 -2.21
N VAL A 54 13.79 -3.40 -1.44
CA VAL A 54 12.43 -3.20 -1.95
C VAL A 54 12.38 -1.98 -2.86
N ILE A 55 11.77 -2.12 -4.04
CA ILE A 55 11.53 -1.04 -4.98
C ILE A 55 10.32 -0.24 -4.49
N CYS A 56 10.48 1.06 -4.19
CA CYS A 56 9.44 1.86 -3.54
C CYS A 56 9.03 3.06 -4.40
N ILE A 57 7.74 3.41 -4.33
CA ILE A 57 7.20 4.70 -4.74
C ILE A 57 6.71 5.47 -3.51
N ALA A 58 6.47 6.78 -3.63
CA ALA A 58 5.94 7.57 -2.52
C ALA A 58 4.42 7.47 -2.43
N GLY A 59 3.90 7.37 -1.18
CA GLY A 59 2.50 7.60 -0.86
C GLY A 59 2.25 9.01 -0.32
N ASN A 60 0.98 9.33 -0.03
CA ASN A 60 0.60 10.64 0.49
C ASN A 60 1.12 10.88 1.92
N HIS A 61 1.18 9.85 2.76
CA HIS A 61 1.78 9.98 4.09
C HIS A 61 3.29 10.19 4.04
N ASP A 62 4.00 9.56 3.10
CA ASP A 62 5.42 9.78 2.90
C ASP A 62 5.70 11.23 2.50
N ARG A 63 4.93 11.79 1.56
CA ARG A 63 5.03 13.19 1.13
C ARG A 63 4.61 14.18 2.22
N ALA A 64 3.58 13.86 2.99
CA ALA A 64 3.16 14.67 4.14
C ALA A 64 4.25 14.71 5.22
N ALA A 65 4.88 13.55 5.52
CA ALA A 65 5.95 13.47 6.51
C ALA A 65 7.23 14.22 6.10
N THR A 66 7.44 14.45 4.79
CA THR A 66 8.58 15.22 4.26
C THR A 66 8.26 16.69 3.97
N GLY A 67 7.00 17.13 4.23
CA GLY A 67 6.55 18.50 4.00
C GLY A 67 6.25 18.83 2.54
N ASP A 68 6.19 17.83 1.66
CA ASP A 68 5.93 18.01 0.22
C ASP A 68 4.44 17.87 -0.15
N LEU A 69 3.56 17.61 0.85
CA LEU A 69 2.11 17.54 0.70
C LEU A 69 1.42 18.29 1.84
N ASP A 70 0.42 19.13 1.50
CA ASP A 70 -0.41 19.81 2.50
C ASP A 70 -1.33 18.80 3.20
N THR A 71 -1.38 18.88 4.54
CA THR A 71 -2.17 18.00 5.39
C THR A 71 -3.53 18.59 5.81
N GLN A 72 -3.95 19.72 5.26
CA GLN A 72 -5.21 20.37 5.65
C GLN A 72 -6.45 19.50 5.39
N TRP A 73 -6.41 18.63 4.39
CA TRP A 73 -7.48 17.70 4.07
C TRP A 73 -7.42 16.37 4.87
N PHE A 74 -6.34 16.12 5.61
CA PHE A 74 -6.24 14.95 6.48
C PHE A 74 -7.25 15.06 7.63
N ASN A 75 -7.86 13.94 8.04
CA ASN A 75 -8.64 13.92 9.25
C ASN A 75 -7.74 14.16 10.48
N GLU A 76 -8.35 14.60 11.59
CA GLU A 76 -7.62 14.99 12.82
C GLU A 76 -6.65 13.92 13.34
N HIS A 77 -7.01 12.65 13.26
CA HIS A 77 -6.17 11.56 13.76
C HIS A 77 -4.99 11.28 12.83
N ALA A 78 -5.22 11.32 11.52
CA ALA A 78 -4.16 11.20 10.52
C ALA A 78 -3.16 12.35 10.66
N LYS A 79 -3.66 13.58 10.81
CA LYS A 79 -2.82 14.77 11.01
C LYS A 79 -1.94 14.64 12.27
N LYS A 80 -2.52 14.27 13.41
CA LYS A 80 -1.75 14.05 14.65
C LYS A 80 -0.66 12.98 14.49
N ALA A 81 -0.97 11.91 13.77
CA ALA A 81 0.02 10.86 13.52
C ALA A 81 1.15 11.33 12.57
N ILE A 82 0.83 12.13 11.55
CA ILE A 82 1.86 12.74 10.69
C ILE A 82 2.70 13.75 11.47
N ASP A 83 2.09 14.65 12.27
CA ASP A 83 2.83 15.59 13.11
C ASP A 83 3.82 14.86 14.04
N TRP A 84 3.39 13.73 14.62
CA TRP A 84 4.26 12.87 15.42
C TRP A 84 5.37 12.25 14.55
N THR A 85 5.04 11.71 13.38
CA THR A 85 6.02 11.09 12.45
C THR A 85 7.10 12.09 12.05
N VAL A 86 6.73 13.32 11.68
CA VAL A 86 7.68 14.41 11.30
C VAL A 86 8.70 14.65 12.39
N THR A 87 8.29 14.64 13.67
CA THR A 87 9.20 14.89 14.80
C THR A 87 10.12 13.71 15.14
N HIS A 88 9.84 12.51 14.63
CA HIS A 88 10.59 11.29 14.91
C HIS A 88 11.38 10.76 13.70
N LEU A 89 11.01 11.18 12.49
CA LEU A 89 11.69 10.73 11.27
C LEU A 89 13.11 11.29 11.21
N THR A 90 14.10 10.42 10.96
CA THR A 90 15.48 10.85 10.77
C THR A 90 15.64 11.62 9.45
N GLU A 91 16.61 12.55 9.41
CA GLU A 91 16.91 13.32 8.19
C GLU A 91 17.27 12.43 6.99
N ASP A 92 17.96 11.31 7.23
CA ASP A 92 18.32 10.36 6.16
C ASP A 92 17.09 9.69 5.57
N ASN A 93 16.18 9.20 6.42
CA ASN A 93 14.94 8.60 5.97
C ASN A 93 14.00 9.63 5.31
N ALA A 94 13.94 10.85 5.83
CA ALA A 94 13.19 11.94 5.19
C ALA A 94 13.72 12.25 3.78
N ARG A 95 15.04 12.31 3.60
CA ARG A 95 15.66 12.49 2.26
C ARG A 95 15.34 11.33 1.32
N TYR A 96 15.38 10.09 1.83
CA TYR A 96 15.03 8.92 1.04
C TYR A 96 13.57 8.99 0.57
N LEU A 97 12.61 9.21 1.48
CA LEU A 97 11.19 9.32 1.15
C LEU A 97 10.91 10.45 0.15
N LYS A 98 11.59 11.59 0.32
CA LYS A 98 11.47 12.75 -0.58
C LYS A 98 11.96 12.46 -1.99
N ALA A 99 12.92 11.58 -2.17
CA ALA A 99 13.50 11.23 -3.46
C ALA A 99 12.70 10.18 -4.26
N LEU A 100 11.73 9.52 -3.63
CA LEU A 100 10.95 8.45 -4.26
C LEU A 100 10.10 8.97 -5.44
N PRO A 101 9.97 8.19 -6.53
CA PRO A 101 9.05 8.53 -7.61
C PRO A 101 7.58 8.37 -7.17
N LEU A 102 6.64 8.95 -7.92
CA LEU A 102 5.20 8.79 -7.69
C LEU A 102 4.61 7.59 -8.44
N THR A 103 5.27 7.19 -9.53
CA THR A 103 4.87 6.06 -10.38
C THR A 103 6.11 5.33 -10.87
N LEU A 104 5.98 4.04 -11.15
CA LEU A 104 6.98 3.26 -11.87
C LEU A 104 6.29 2.35 -12.88
N GLU A 105 6.99 2.06 -13.98
CA GLU A 105 6.59 1.09 -14.99
C GLU A 105 7.59 -0.07 -15.00
N PHE A 106 7.06 -1.28 -15.07
CA PHE A 106 7.78 -2.54 -15.24
C PHE A 106 7.49 -3.10 -16.64
N GLU A 107 7.92 -4.32 -16.95
CA GLU A 107 7.70 -4.87 -18.28
C GLU A 107 6.22 -5.01 -18.66
N ASP A 108 5.35 -5.38 -17.71
CA ASP A 108 3.95 -5.71 -17.97
C ASP A 108 2.95 -5.11 -16.96
N PHE A 109 3.43 -4.35 -16.00
CA PHE A 109 2.59 -3.62 -15.04
C PHE A 109 3.19 -2.28 -14.66
N GLN A 110 2.34 -1.40 -14.18
CA GLN A 110 2.70 -0.12 -13.62
C GLN A 110 2.14 0.04 -12.21
N VAL A 111 2.74 0.93 -11.45
CA VAL A 111 2.37 1.14 -10.05
C VAL A 111 2.16 2.62 -9.74
N VAL A 112 1.20 2.90 -8.90
CA VAL A 112 0.91 4.22 -8.35
C VAL A 112 0.26 4.05 -6.98
N HIS A 113 0.43 5.01 -6.06
CA HIS A 113 -0.17 4.89 -4.73
C HIS A 113 -1.70 5.03 -4.78
N GLY A 114 -2.22 6.15 -5.28
CA GLY A 114 -3.66 6.45 -5.38
C GLY A 114 -4.21 6.15 -6.78
N SER A 115 -4.00 7.04 -7.73
CA SER A 115 -4.47 6.88 -9.12
C SER A 115 -3.49 7.50 -10.13
N LEU A 116 -3.58 7.09 -11.40
CA LEU A 116 -2.77 7.71 -12.47
C LEU A 116 -3.20 9.15 -12.80
N ARG A 117 -4.36 9.61 -12.32
CA ARG A 117 -4.81 11.01 -12.47
C ARG A 117 -4.27 11.90 -11.36
N GLN A 118 -4.31 11.42 -10.13
CA GLN A 118 -3.80 12.10 -8.93
C GLN A 118 -3.05 11.07 -8.04
N PRO A 119 -1.75 10.91 -8.24
CA PRO A 119 -0.99 9.80 -7.68
C PRO A 119 -1.04 9.64 -6.17
N LEU A 120 -1.23 10.72 -5.42
CA LEU A 120 -1.15 10.72 -3.95
C LEU A 120 -2.52 10.79 -3.25
N GLU A 121 -3.52 11.47 -3.82
CA GLU A 121 -4.68 11.91 -3.04
C GLU A 121 -5.98 11.25 -3.47
N GLU A 122 -6.05 10.73 -4.70
CA GLU A 122 -7.28 10.18 -5.23
C GLU A 122 -7.51 8.73 -4.78
N TYR A 123 -8.65 8.52 -4.12
CA TYR A 123 -9.15 7.18 -3.84
C TYR A 123 -9.85 6.58 -5.06
N ILE A 124 -9.56 5.33 -5.37
CA ILE A 124 -10.36 4.50 -6.27
C ILE A 124 -11.16 3.54 -5.40
N LEU A 125 -12.48 3.76 -5.29
CA LEU A 125 -13.40 2.95 -4.47
C LEU A 125 -14.46 2.24 -5.30
N ASN A 126 -14.64 2.65 -6.55
CA ASN A 126 -15.63 2.10 -7.47
C ASN A 126 -15.17 2.31 -8.92
N LEU A 127 -15.96 1.79 -9.87
CA LEU A 127 -15.64 1.86 -11.29
C LEU A 127 -15.55 3.31 -11.81
N SER A 128 -16.41 4.22 -11.35
CA SER A 128 -16.38 5.61 -11.85
C SER A 128 -15.09 6.32 -11.49
N ASP A 129 -14.52 6.02 -10.31
CA ASP A 129 -13.24 6.56 -9.88
C ASP A 129 -12.07 5.97 -10.69
N ALA A 130 -12.22 4.71 -11.15
CA ALA A 130 -11.20 3.98 -11.90
C ALA A 130 -11.08 4.40 -13.37
N LEU A 131 -12.16 4.90 -13.99
CA LEU A 131 -12.17 5.24 -15.42
C LEU A 131 -11.06 6.20 -15.86
N PRO A 132 -10.73 7.28 -15.11
CA PRO A 132 -9.61 8.15 -15.44
C PRO A 132 -8.24 7.45 -15.38
N THR A 133 -8.08 6.46 -14.52
CA THR A 133 -6.86 5.63 -14.44
C THR A 133 -6.81 4.67 -15.63
N PHE A 134 -7.88 3.93 -15.96
CA PHE A 134 -7.93 3.10 -17.16
C PHE A 134 -7.54 3.86 -18.43
N ALA A 135 -8.03 5.11 -18.58
CA ALA A 135 -7.70 5.95 -19.74
C ALA A 135 -6.23 6.39 -19.81
N ARG A 136 -5.47 6.27 -18.71
CA ARG A 136 -4.05 6.66 -18.59
C ARG A 136 -3.10 5.48 -18.55
N MET A 137 -3.62 4.27 -18.36
CA MET A 137 -2.80 3.06 -18.34
C MET A 137 -2.11 2.87 -19.69
N THR A 138 -0.81 2.64 -19.63
CA THR A 138 0.08 2.28 -20.75
C THR A 138 0.32 0.77 -20.80
N LEU A 139 0.15 0.10 -19.66
CA LEU A 139 0.38 -1.33 -19.44
C LEU A 139 -0.91 -2.02 -19.00
N PRO A 140 -1.02 -3.36 -19.19
CA PRO A 140 -2.25 -4.09 -18.91
C PRO A 140 -2.64 -4.12 -17.42
N VAL A 141 -1.68 -3.96 -16.50
CA VAL A 141 -1.94 -3.98 -15.05
C VAL A 141 -1.48 -2.69 -14.40
N CYS A 142 -2.31 -2.15 -13.50
CA CYS A 142 -1.96 -1.08 -12.58
C CYS A 142 -2.19 -1.53 -11.13
N PHE A 143 -1.13 -1.69 -10.35
CA PHE A 143 -1.26 -1.93 -8.91
C PHE A 143 -1.33 -0.62 -8.14
N ILE A 144 -2.25 -0.57 -7.16
CA ILE A 144 -2.52 0.60 -6.31
C ILE A 144 -2.64 0.22 -4.84
N GLY A 145 -2.56 1.21 -3.94
CA GLY A 145 -2.77 1.10 -2.50
C GLY A 145 -3.83 2.08 -1.99
N HIS A 146 -3.47 2.91 -1.00
CA HIS A 146 -4.15 4.09 -0.49
C HIS A 146 -5.50 3.84 0.22
N SER A 147 -6.40 3.03 -0.35
CA SER A 147 -7.68 2.74 0.30
C SER A 147 -7.57 1.67 1.40
N HIS A 148 -6.50 0.89 1.41
CA HIS A 148 -6.26 -0.28 2.27
C HIS A 148 -7.36 -1.37 2.15
N GLN A 149 -8.11 -1.34 1.07
CA GLN A 149 -9.18 -2.30 0.77
C GLN A 149 -8.82 -3.05 -0.50
N PRO A 150 -8.58 -4.36 -0.44
CA PRO A 150 -8.17 -5.12 -1.61
C PRO A 150 -9.33 -5.36 -2.57
N PHE A 151 -9.13 -5.01 -3.84
CA PHE A 151 -10.11 -5.24 -4.91
C PHE A 151 -9.42 -5.37 -6.27
N CYS A 152 -10.16 -5.86 -7.25
CA CYS A 152 -9.83 -5.77 -8.65
C CYS A 152 -10.96 -5.12 -9.42
N LEU A 153 -10.63 -4.17 -10.29
CA LEU A 153 -11.50 -3.64 -11.33
C LEU A 153 -10.84 -3.92 -12.67
N ALA A 154 -11.57 -4.52 -13.61
CA ALA A 154 -10.98 -4.97 -14.86
C ALA A 154 -11.86 -4.61 -16.07
N LYS A 155 -11.20 -4.17 -17.14
CA LYS A 155 -11.81 -3.90 -18.43
C LYS A 155 -11.73 -5.16 -19.29
N LYS A 156 -12.87 -5.67 -19.72
CA LYS A 156 -12.96 -6.81 -20.63
C LYS A 156 -12.58 -6.42 -22.06
N LYS A 157 -12.22 -7.41 -22.87
CA LYS A 157 -11.92 -7.26 -24.31
C LYS A 157 -13.13 -6.81 -25.14
N ASP A 158 -14.36 -6.97 -24.62
CA ASP A 158 -15.60 -6.47 -25.23
C ASP A 158 -15.95 -5.02 -24.81
N GLY A 159 -15.13 -4.39 -24.00
CA GLY A 159 -15.30 -3.03 -23.47
C GLY A 159 -16.12 -2.91 -22.20
N ASN A 160 -16.72 -4.00 -21.70
CA ASN A 160 -17.40 -4.03 -20.40
C ASN A 160 -16.41 -4.07 -19.24
N TYR A 161 -16.89 -3.84 -18.02
CA TYR A 161 -16.08 -3.87 -16.82
C TYR A 161 -16.60 -4.89 -15.82
N ASP A 162 -15.67 -5.54 -15.11
CA ASP A 162 -15.93 -6.36 -13.95
C ASP A 162 -15.29 -5.73 -12.70
N GLY A 163 -15.85 -6.03 -11.52
CA GLY A 163 -15.29 -5.64 -10.24
C GLY A 163 -15.47 -6.74 -9.20
N LYS A 164 -14.44 -6.97 -8.41
CA LYS A 164 -14.45 -7.96 -7.31
C LYS A 164 -13.68 -7.42 -6.12
N THR A 165 -14.27 -7.46 -4.93
CA THR A 165 -13.53 -7.38 -3.66
C THR A 165 -12.70 -8.65 -3.53
N LEU A 166 -11.44 -8.52 -3.14
CA LEU A 166 -10.53 -9.65 -2.98
C LEU A 166 -10.42 -10.06 -1.49
N THR A 167 -10.33 -11.35 -1.27
CA THR A 167 -10.11 -11.95 0.06
C THR A 167 -8.87 -12.84 0.05
N ASP A 168 -8.42 -13.26 1.24
CA ASP A 168 -7.24 -14.13 1.38
C ASP A 168 -7.40 -15.43 0.58
N GLY A 169 -6.42 -15.71 -0.28
CA GLY A 169 -6.41 -16.85 -1.17
C GLY A 169 -7.04 -16.61 -2.55
N ASP A 170 -7.69 -15.46 -2.78
CA ASP A 170 -8.22 -15.14 -4.10
C ASP A 170 -7.11 -15.03 -5.14
N GLU A 171 -7.41 -15.52 -6.34
CA GLU A 171 -6.56 -15.44 -7.51
C GLU A 171 -7.26 -14.70 -8.65
N PHE A 172 -6.48 -13.97 -9.45
CA PHE A 172 -6.96 -13.19 -10.58
C PHE A 172 -6.01 -13.35 -11.77
N LEU A 173 -6.55 -13.90 -12.88
CA LEU A 173 -5.81 -14.07 -14.13
C LEU A 173 -6.00 -12.83 -15.00
N VAL A 174 -4.94 -12.04 -15.15
CA VAL A 174 -4.97 -10.76 -15.88
C VAL A 174 -5.25 -10.96 -17.37
N ASP A 175 -4.73 -12.03 -17.98
CA ASP A 175 -4.87 -12.31 -19.41
C ASP A 175 -6.33 -12.49 -19.90
N ASP A 176 -7.27 -12.71 -18.97
CA ASP A 176 -8.70 -12.76 -19.28
C ASP A 176 -9.26 -11.37 -19.65
N TYR A 177 -8.52 -10.29 -19.38
CA TYR A 177 -8.96 -8.91 -19.52
C TYR A 177 -8.05 -8.08 -20.45
N GLU A 178 -8.52 -6.91 -20.86
CA GLU A 178 -7.72 -5.92 -21.59
C GLU A 178 -6.83 -5.11 -20.65
N GLN A 179 -7.40 -4.69 -19.51
CA GLN A 179 -6.70 -3.93 -18.46
C GLN A 179 -7.25 -4.31 -17.08
N ALA A 180 -6.42 -4.25 -16.06
CA ALA A 180 -6.82 -4.45 -14.66
C ALA A 180 -6.18 -3.41 -13.73
N ILE A 181 -6.97 -2.88 -12.81
CA ILE A 181 -6.53 -2.09 -11.66
C ILE A 181 -6.71 -2.97 -10.43
N ILE A 182 -5.63 -3.22 -9.70
CA ILE A 182 -5.63 -4.11 -8.54
C ILE A 182 -5.13 -3.35 -7.31
N ASN A 183 -6.00 -3.21 -6.31
CA ASN A 183 -5.61 -2.73 -5.00
C ASN A 183 -5.16 -3.91 -4.15
N VAL A 184 -3.95 -3.82 -3.61
CA VAL A 184 -3.34 -4.93 -2.85
C VAL A 184 -3.70 -4.93 -1.36
N GLY A 185 -4.55 -4.00 -0.92
CA GLY A 185 -4.84 -3.78 0.50
C GLY A 185 -3.68 -3.11 1.22
N GLY A 186 -3.69 -3.13 2.56
CA GLY A 186 -2.66 -2.49 3.38
C GLY A 186 -1.94 -3.48 4.29
N VAL A 187 -0.63 -3.34 4.38
CA VAL A 187 0.21 -4.13 5.30
C VAL A 187 -0.04 -3.72 6.75
N GLY A 188 0.10 -2.44 7.05
CA GLY A 188 0.14 -1.95 8.43
C GLY A 188 -1.21 -1.57 9.03
N GLN A 189 -2.21 -1.29 8.19
CA GLN A 189 -3.53 -0.84 8.66
C GLN A 189 -4.64 -1.25 7.70
N PRO A 190 -5.00 -2.55 7.57
CA PRO A 190 -6.13 -3.01 6.76
C PRO A 190 -7.45 -2.33 7.15
N ARG A 191 -8.36 -2.11 6.16
CA ARG A 191 -9.64 -1.40 6.36
C ARG A 191 -10.84 -2.11 5.74
N ASP A 192 -10.79 -3.41 5.65
CA ASP A 192 -11.84 -4.25 5.04
C ASP A 192 -12.44 -5.27 6.03
N GLY A 193 -12.18 -5.08 7.33
CA GLY A 193 -12.70 -5.92 8.41
C GLY A 193 -11.82 -7.12 8.77
N ASP A 194 -10.73 -7.36 8.06
CA ASP A 194 -9.73 -8.38 8.40
C ASP A 194 -8.44 -7.70 8.93
N PRO A 195 -8.07 -7.87 10.21
CA PRO A 195 -6.93 -7.19 10.81
C PRO A 195 -5.56 -7.74 10.38
N ARG A 196 -5.52 -8.85 9.64
CA ARG A 196 -4.26 -9.44 9.16
C ARG A 196 -3.62 -8.58 8.07
N ALA A 197 -2.31 -8.44 8.10
CA ALA A 197 -1.55 -7.73 7.06
C ALA A 197 -1.84 -8.31 5.68
N CYS A 198 -2.13 -7.43 4.71
CA CYS A 198 -2.53 -7.79 3.35
C CYS A 198 -1.44 -7.46 2.35
N PHE A 199 -1.21 -8.35 1.37
CA PHE A 199 -0.22 -8.18 0.31
C PHE A 199 -0.57 -9.01 -0.92
N GLY A 200 0.02 -8.66 -2.07
CA GLY A 200 -0.14 -9.39 -3.33
C GLY A 200 1.10 -10.19 -3.72
N ILE A 201 0.90 -11.26 -4.47
CA ILE A 201 1.95 -11.97 -5.22
C ILE A 201 1.53 -11.95 -6.68
N TYR A 202 2.39 -11.43 -7.56
CA TYR A 202 2.14 -11.40 -8.98
C TYR A 202 3.21 -12.19 -9.73
N ASN A 203 2.78 -13.19 -10.49
CA ASN A 203 3.65 -13.95 -11.38
C ASN A 203 3.51 -13.44 -12.81
N SER A 204 4.51 -12.68 -13.29
CA SER A 204 4.49 -12.06 -14.61
C SER A 204 4.55 -13.07 -15.77
N SER A 205 5.06 -14.29 -15.52
CA SER A 205 5.18 -15.32 -16.56
C SER A 205 3.83 -15.93 -16.96
N ASN A 206 2.92 -16.09 -16.01
CA ASN A 206 1.56 -16.61 -16.25
C ASN A 206 0.45 -15.60 -15.97
N LYS A 207 0.82 -14.32 -15.71
CA LYS A 207 -0.10 -13.21 -15.47
C LYS A 207 -1.11 -13.44 -14.33
N LEU A 208 -0.70 -14.23 -13.34
CA LEU A 208 -1.53 -14.56 -12.19
C LEU A 208 -1.20 -13.66 -10.99
N PHE A 209 -2.19 -12.93 -10.51
CA PHE A 209 -2.16 -12.23 -9.23
C PHE A 209 -2.83 -13.08 -8.15
N SER A 210 -2.26 -13.11 -6.95
CA SER A 210 -2.84 -13.77 -5.78
C SER A 210 -2.81 -12.83 -4.59
N LEU A 211 -3.96 -12.64 -3.91
CA LEU A 211 -4.01 -11.91 -2.65
C LEU A 211 -3.69 -12.85 -1.48
N ARG A 212 -2.89 -12.39 -0.54
CA ARG A 212 -2.48 -13.15 0.65
C ARG A 212 -2.56 -12.28 1.90
N ARG A 213 -2.75 -12.95 3.04
CA ARG A 213 -2.73 -12.29 4.35
C ARG A 213 -1.84 -13.04 5.33
N THR A 214 -1.28 -12.32 6.28
CA THR A 214 -0.52 -12.90 7.39
C THR A 214 -0.88 -12.23 8.70
N ALA A 215 -0.98 -13.04 9.77
CA ALA A 215 -1.13 -12.51 11.12
C ALA A 215 0.19 -11.90 11.61
N TYR A 216 0.10 -10.91 12.46
CA TYR A 216 1.21 -10.28 13.17
C TYR A 216 0.80 -9.96 14.62
N ASP A 217 1.74 -9.58 15.48
CA ASP A 217 1.46 -9.24 16.87
C ASP A 217 0.84 -7.84 16.99
N ILE A 218 -0.48 -7.76 16.81
CA ILE A 218 -1.27 -6.53 16.92
C ILE A 218 -1.12 -5.91 18.30
N ALA A 219 -1.08 -6.72 19.36
CA ALA A 219 -0.99 -6.22 20.73
C ALA A 219 0.36 -5.50 20.96
N ALA A 220 1.46 -6.04 20.47
CA ALA A 220 2.78 -5.40 20.55
C ALA A 220 2.77 -4.03 19.84
N VAL A 221 2.18 -3.92 18.65
CA VAL A 221 2.03 -2.63 17.92
C VAL A 221 1.19 -1.65 18.73
N GLN A 222 0.04 -2.10 19.26
CA GLN A 222 -0.85 -1.25 20.05
C GLN A 222 -0.16 -0.69 21.30
N GLU A 223 0.64 -1.51 22.01
CA GLU A 223 1.40 -1.05 23.17
C GLU A 223 2.47 -0.01 22.79
N LYS A 224 3.18 -0.22 21.67
CA LYS A 224 4.15 0.78 21.15
C LYS A 224 3.43 2.08 20.78
N MET A 225 2.27 2.02 20.11
CA MET A 225 1.48 3.20 19.74
C MET A 225 1.01 3.98 20.99
N LYS A 226 0.56 3.27 22.04
CA LYS A 226 0.18 3.89 23.32
C LYS A 226 1.38 4.59 23.99
N ALA A 227 2.52 3.91 24.06
CA ALA A 227 3.75 4.47 24.62
C ALA A 227 4.22 5.71 23.84
N SER A 228 3.96 5.77 22.54
CA SER A 228 4.26 6.91 21.67
C SER A 228 3.22 8.04 21.73
N GLY A 229 2.13 7.88 22.48
CA GLY A 229 1.06 8.90 22.59
C GLY A 229 0.24 9.08 21.29
N LEU A 230 0.24 8.10 20.42
CA LEU A 230 -0.55 8.12 19.18
C LEU A 230 -2.06 8.04 19.48
N PRO A 231 -2.94 8.57 18.59
CA PRO A 231 -4.38 8.65 18.85
C PRO A 231 -5.03 7.28 19.13
N GLN A 232 -5.80 7.18 20.21
CA GLN A 232 -6.46 5.93 20.64
C GLN A 232 -7.30 5.29 19.52
N LYS A 233 -7.98 6.10 18.71
CA LYS A 233 -8.76 5.60 17.57
C LYS A 233 -7.91 4.83 16.55
N LEU A 234 -6.67 5.25 16.32
CA LEU A 234 -5.74 4.55 15.42
C LEU A 234 -5.25 3.22 16.03
N ILE A 235 -5.10 3.18 17.36
CA ILE A 235 -4.71 1.97 18.11
C ILE A 235 -5.84 0.93 18.05
N ASP A 236 -7.08 1.35 18.33
CA ASP A 236 -8.23 0.43 18.41
C ASP A 236 -8.57 -0.19 17.06
N ARG A 237 -8.37 0.55 15.96
CA ARG A 237 -8.72 0.08 14.61
C ARG A 237 -7.86 -1.08 14.12
N LEU A 238 -6.60 -1.22 14.60
CA LEU A 238 -5.73 -2.32 14.18
C LEU A 238 -6.34 -3.70 14.47
N ALA A 239 -6.95 -3.87 15.63
CA ALA A 239 -7.57 -5.14 16.00
C ALA A 239 -8.91 -5.42 15.26
N ARG A 240 -9.47 -4.40 14.59
CA ARG A 240 -10.75 -4.52 13.87
C ARG A 240 -10.56 -4.61 12.35
N GLY A 241 -9.40 -4.22 11.82
CA GLY A 241 -9.18 -4.10 10.39
C GLY A 241 -10.05 -2.98 9.75
N THR A 242 -10.18 -1.79 10.42
CA THR A 242 -11.11 -0.72 9.98
C THR A 242 -10.43 0.65 9.88
#